data_d2030b6354668c91b24d71cd852d071f
#
_entry.id   d2030b6354668c91b24d71cd852d071f
#
_cell.length_a   1.000
_cell.length_b   1.000
_cell.length_c   1.000
_cell.angle_alpha   90.00
_cell.angle_beta   90.00
_cell.angle_gamma   90.00
#
_symmetry.space_group_name_H-M   'P 1'
#
loop_
_entity.id
_entity.type
_entity.pdbx_description
1 polymer ?
#
loop_
_entity_poly.entity_id
_entity_poly.type
_entity_poly.pdbx_seq_one_letter_code
_entity_poly.pdbx_strand_id
1 'polypeptide(L)'
;MDALDNILNRNSARILKNPAPSNDEMQIVYQAALRAPDHAWLRPSSFIEVKDEGLQKLSNIFESYALTIPNISNVIQEKYKNAPFRAPMIIILVNTFKEHPKVPAIEQKLSTAAAAQNIMLSLNAMNYSAVWRTGKLAFNPFIAKHLGLLENQEILGYIYICLLYTSDAADEVV
;
A
#
# COMPACT_ATOMS: atom_id res chain seq x y z
N MET A 1 -16.86 7.39 -15.04
CA MET A 1 -16.16 6.21 -15.61
C MET A 1 -17.03 4.99 -15.39
N ASP A 2 -17.28 4.20 -16.42
CA ASP A 2 -17.98 2.92 -16.31
C ASP A 2 -17.13 1.93 -15.48
N ALA A 3 -17.78 0.95 -14.84
CA ALA A 3 -17.07 0.00 -13.96
C ALA A 3 -16.08 -0.88 -14.73
N LEU A 4 -16.44 -1.33 -15.93
CA LEU A 4 -15.56 -2.12 -16.79
C LEU A 4 -14.41 -1.26 -17.32
N ASP A 5 -14.70 -0.03 -17.76
CA ASP A 5 -13.66 0.91 -18.18
C ASP A 5 -12.64 1.14 -17.07
N ASN A 6 -13.10 1.29 -15.83
CA ASN A 6 -12.24 1.47 -14.69
C ASN A 6 -11.29 0.28 -14.46
N ILE A 7 -11.84 -0.94 -14.55
CA ILE A 7 -11.06 -2.18 -14.38
C ILE A 7 -10.04 -2.35 -15.53
N LEU A 8 -10.47 -2.11 -16.77
CA LEU A 8 -9.65 -2.34 -17.97
C LEU A 8 -8.52 -1.31 -18.11
N ASN A 9 -8.76 -0.05 -17.67
CA ASN A 9 -7.82 1.04 -17.84
C ASN A 9 -6.92 1.28 -16.60
N ARG A 10 -7.21 0.63 -15.45
CA ARG A 10 -6.34 0.76 -14.29
C ARG A 10 -4.94 0.19 -14.58
N ASN A 11 -3.94 0.99 -14.39
CA ASN A 11 -2.55 0.58 -14.48
C ASN A 11 -1.76 0.93 -13.20
N SER A 12 -0.50 0.51 -13.13
CA SER A 12 0.42 0.86 -12.04
C SER A 12 1.35 1.97 -12.51
N ALA A 13 1.19 3.17 -11.97
CA ALA A 13 1.99 4.32 -12.33
C ALA A 13 3.46 4.17 -11.90
N ARG A 14 4.40 4.58 -12.75
CA ARG A 14 5.83 4.56 -12.45
C ARG A 14 6.28 5.84 -11.74
N ILE A 15 5.69 6.97 -12.11
CA ILE A 15 6.00 8.31 -11.59
C ILE A 15 4.80 8.79 -10.79
N LEU A 16 5.04 9.22 -9.56
CA LEU A 16 4.01 9.61 -8.61
C LEU A 16 4.33 11.02 -8.10
N LYS A 17 3.44 11.98 -8.39
CA LYS A 17 3.60 13.41 -8.04
C LYS A 17 2.42 13.92 -7.23
N ASN A 18 2.62 15.04 -6.50
CA ASN A 18 1.53 15.74 -5.83
C ASN A 18 0.38 16.12 -6.80
N PRO A 19 -0.85 16.27 -6.30
CA PRO A 19 -1.29 16.11 -4.92
C PRO A 19 -1.66 14.67 -4.55
N ALA A 20 -1.77 14.43 -3.23
CA ALA A 20 -2.45 13.27 -2.67
C ALA A 20 -3.97 13.50 -2.64
N PRO A 21 -4.80 12.42 -2.51
CA PRO A 21 -6.22 12.56 -2.24
C PRO A 21 -6.49 13.32 -0.92
N SER A 22 -7.59 14.05 -0.89
CA SER A 22 -8.11 14.67 0.33
C SER A 22 -8.63 13.63 1.34
N ASN A 23 -8.84 14.05 2.58
CA ASN A 23 -9.40 13.17 3.59
C ASN A 23 -10.80 12.66 3.22
N ASP A 24 -11.65 13.49 2.60
CA ASP A 24 -12.99 13.12 2.20
C ASP A 24 -12.96 12.07 1.07
N GLU A 25 -12.07 12.23 0.09
CA GLU A 25 -11.85 11.24 -0.97
C GLU A 25 -11.34 9.93 -0.37
N MET A 26 -10.41 9.98 0.59
CA MET A 26 -9.93 8.77 1.25
C MET A 26 -11.00 8.04 2.06
N GLN A 27 -11.98 8.75 2.64
CA GLN A 27 -13.14 8.09 3.27
C GLN A 27 -13.93 7.24 2.26
N ILE A 28 -14.14 7.72 1.04
CA ILE A 28 -14.80 6.96 -0.03
C ILE A 28 -13.96 5.72 -0.40
N VAL A 29 -12.65 5.89 -0.52
CA VAL A 29 -11.71 4.78 -0.81
C VAL A 29 -11.78 3.70 0.27
N TYR A 30 -11.80 4.08 1.55
CA TYR A 30 -11.90 3.11 2.65
C TYR A 30 -13.27 2.43 2.70
N GLN A 31 -14.36 3.14 2.43
CA GLN A 31 -15.70 2.53 2.31
C GLN A 31 -15.73 1.48 1.20
N ALA A 32 -15.10 1.74 0.06
CA ALA A 32 -14.98 0.76 -1.02
C ALA A 32 -14.10 -0.44 -0.62
N ALA A 33 -12.99 -0.22 0.10
CA ALA A 33 -12.15 -1.28 0.63
C ALA A 33 -12.94 -2.24 1.54
N LEU A 34 -13.83 -1.72 2.37
CA LEU A 34 -14.68 -2.51 3.26
C LEU A 34 -15.73 -3.37 2.54
N ARG A 35 -15.90 -3.20 1.23
CA ARG A 35 -16.78 -4.06 0.40
C ARG A 35 -16.10 -5.32 -0.10
N ALA A 36 -14.82 -5.53 0.19
CA ALA A 36 -14.12 -6.76 -0.14
C ALA A 36 -14.79 -7.98 0.53
N PRO A 37 -14.80 -9.14 -0.15
CA PRO A 37 -15.28 -10.39 0.47
C PRO A 37 -14.51 -10.70 1.75
N ASP A 38 -15.23 -11.05 2.81
CA ASP A 38 -14.66 -11.35 4.12
C ASP A 38 -15.40 -12.55 4.73
N HIS A 39 -14.73 -13.71 4.71
CA HIS A 39 -15.31 -14.94 5.25
C HIS A 39 -15.49 -14.84 6.77
N ALA A 40 -16.69 -15.13 7.24
CA ALA A 40 -17.11 -15.06 8.64
C ALA A 40 -16.98 -13.66 9.28
N TRP A 41 -16.85 -12.62 8.46
CA TRP A 41 -16.76 -11.22 8.92
C TRP A 41 -15.64 -10.99 9.94
N LEU A 42 -14.50 -11.63 9.72
CA LEU A 42 -13.34 -11.55 10.60
C LEU A 42 -12.67 -10.17 10.55
N ARG A 43 -12.94 -9.38 9.51
CA ARG A 43 -12.36 -8.04 9.31
C ARG A 43 -10.84 -8.04 9.51
N PRO A 44 -10.12 -8.79 8.68
CA PRO A 44 -8.67 -8.95 8.85
C PRO A 44 -7.88 -7.74 8.38
N SER A 45 -8.50 -6.86 7.60
CA SER A 45 -7.82 -5.75 6.93
C SER A 45 -7.75 -4.52 7.83
N SER A 46 -6.56 -3.92 7.92
CA SER A 46 -6.32 -2.60 8.48
C SER A 46 -5.42 -1.81 7.55
N PHE A 47 -5.57 -0.48 7.57
CA PHE A 47 -4.84 0.42 6.68
C PHE A 47 -4.17 1.50 7.51
N ILE A 48 -2.84 1.68 7.34
CA ILE A 48 -2.11 2.78 7.95
C ILE A 48 -1.83 3.79 6.85
N GLU A 49 -2.41 4.97 6.98
CA GLU A 49 -2.18 6.09 6.09
C GLU A 49 -0.89 6.82 6.50
N VAL A 50 0.00 7.02 5.54
CA VAL A 50 1.31 7.67 5.73
C VAL A 50 1.42 8.82 4.74
N LYS A 51 1.47 10.05 5.25
CA LYS A 51 1.65 11.29 4.49
C LYS A 51 2.41 12.32 5.33
N ASP A 52 2.80 13.41 4.73
CA ASP A 52 3.47 14.53 5.39
C ASP A 52 4.66 14.04 6.25
N GLU A 53 4.68 14.38 7.54
CA GLU A 53 5.73 13.94 8.47
C GLU A 53 5.78 12.40 8.64
N GLY A 54 4.68 11.70 8.36
CA GLY A 54 4.62 10.23 8.37
C GLY A 54 5.59 9.60 7.38
N LEU A 55 5.80 10.24 6.22
CA LEU A 55 6.76 9.76 5.22
C LEU A 55 8.19 9.76 5.78
N GLN A 56 8.56 10.80 6.54
CA GLN A 56 9.87 10.85 7.19
C GLN A 56 10.01 9.79 8.28
N LYS A 57 8.96 9.55 9.08
CA LYS A 57 8.96 8.48 10.10
C LYS A 57 9.15 7.10 9.44
N LEU A 58 8.44 6.84 8.33
CA LEU A 58 8.60 5.59 7.58
C LEU A 58 10.00 5.47 6.96
N SER A 59 10.56 6.56 6.45
CA SER A 59 11.93 6.63 5.94
C SER A 59 12.95 6.22 7.01
N ASN A 60 12.83 6.76 8.22
CA ASN A 60 13.71 6.44 9.34
C ASN A 60 13.62 4.95 9.71
N ILE A 61 12.44 4.34 9.67
CA ILE A 61 12.26 2.90 9.92
C ILE A 61 12.96 2.08 8.82
N PHE A 62 12.81 2.46 7.55
CA PHE A 62 13.45 1.75 6.44
C PHE A 62 14.97 1.90 6.45
N GLU A 63 15.49 3.07 6.80
CA GLU A 63 16.92 3.30 6.99
C GLU A 63 17.46 2.45 8.15
N SER A 64 16.76 2.44 9.29
CA SER A 64 17.14 1.61 10.45
C SER A 64 17.17 0.13 10.10
N TYR A 65 16.20 -0.35 9.32
CA TYR A 65 16.22 -1.72 8.79
C TYR A 65 17.41 -1.96 7.87
N ALA A 66 17.71 -1.02 6.96
CA ALA A 66 18.86 -1.14 6.06
C ALA A 66 20.17 -1.37 6.84
N LEU A 67 20.36 -0.64 7.94
CA LEU A 67 21.54 -0.75 8.80
C LEU A 67 21.67 -2.11 9.50
N THR A 68 20.61 -2.90 9.60
CA THR A 68 20.68 -4.28 10.12
C THR A 68 21.24 -5.30 9.12
N ILE A 69 21.34 -4.92 7.83
CA ILE A 69 21.76 -5.84 6.76
C ILE A 69 23.29 -5.83 6.67
N PRO A 70 23.99 -6.96 6.93
CA PRO A 70 25.45 -7.02 6.81
C PRO A 70 25.93 -6.63 5.40
N ASN A 71 26.96 -5.80 5.33
CA ASN A 71 27.59 -5.38 4.07
C ASN A 71 26.64 -4.74 3.05
N ILE A 72 25.58 -4.08 3.53
CA ILE A 72 24.66 -3.34 2.64
C ILE A 72 25.45 -2.24 1.92
N SER A 73 25.24 -2.10 0.60
CA SER A 73 25.83 -1.00 -0.14
C SER A 73 25.11 0.32 0.15
N ASN A 74 25.84 1.44 0.13
CA ASN A 74 25.27 2.77 0.30
C ASN A 74 24.11 3.04 -0.69
N VAL A 75 24.21 2.51 -1.90
CA VAL A 75 23.16 2.65 -2.92
C VAL A 75 21.83 2.00 -2.47
N ILE A 76 21.90 0.81 -1.88
CA ILE A 76 20.69 0.13 -1.39
C ILE A 76 20.15 0.81 -0.14
N GLN A 77 21.02 1.27 0.75
CA GLN A 77 20.63 2.02 1.94
C GLN A 77 19.87 3.28 1.56
N GLU A 78 20.42 4.10 0.68
CA GLU A 78 19.77 5.30 0.15
C GLU A 78 18.44 4.97 -0.59
N LYS A 79 18.41 3.88 -1.35
CA LYS A 79 17.18 3.40 -2.00
C LYS A 79 16.07 3.09 -1.00
N TYR A 80 16.39 2.50 0.15
CA TYR A 80 15.40 2.18 1.20
C TYR A 80 14.96 3.44 1.93
N LYS A 81 15.90 4.28 2.34
CA LYS A 81 15.64 5.58 2.97
C LYS A 81 14.70 6.44 2.11
N ASN A 82 14.95 6.51 0.82
CA ASN A 82 14.18 7.35 -0.11
C ASN A 82 12.90 6.67 -0.63
N ALA A 83 12.65 5.41 -0.30
CA ALA A 83 11.47 4.70 -0.80
C ALA A 83 10.14 5.38 -0.45
N PRO A 84 9.90 5.93 0.76
CA PRO A 84 8.65 6.58 1.10
C PRO A 84 8.37 7.85 0.28
N PHE A 85 9.39 8.57 -0.14
CA PHE A 85 9.25 9.85 -0.83
C PHE A 85 8.93 9.72 -2.33
N ARG A 86 8.63 8.51 -2.80
CA ARG A 86 8.24 8.25 -4.20
C ARG A 86 6.79 8.64 -4.50
N ALA A 87 6.00 8.93 -3.48
CA ALA A 87 4.62 9.39 -3.60
C ALA A 87 4.27 10.31 -2.43
N PRO A 88 3.30 11.20 -2.60
CA PRO A 88 2.85 12.10 -1.52
C PRO A 88 2.08 11.36 -0.42
N MET A 89 1.54 10.17 -0.71
CA MET A 89 0.79 9.35 0.23
C MET A 89 1.07 7.87 0.01
N ILE A 90 1.12 7.11 1.11
CA ILE A 90 1.25 5.66 1.11
C ILE A 90 0.17 5.08 2.02
N ILE A 91 -0.46 3.99 1.60
CA ILE A 91 -1.25 3.13 2.47
C ILE A 91 -0.45 1.86 2.74
N ILE A 92 -0.19 1.56 4.02
CA ILE A 92 0.36 0.27 4.43
C ILE A 92 -0.80 -0.69 4.61
N LEU A 93 -0.78 -1.79 3.88
CA LEU A 93 -1.76 -2.87 3.97
C LEU A 93 -1.38 -3.81 5.11
N VAL A 94 -2.20 -3.86 6.14
CA VAL A 94 -1.98 -4.72 7.30
C VAL A 94 -3.06 -5.79 7.34
N ASN A 95 -2.63 -7.04 7.43
CA ASN A 95 -3.50 -8.18 7.69
C ASN A 95 -3.38 -8.58 9.16
N THR A 96 -4.50 -8.71 9.85
CA THR A 96 -4.59 -9.19 11.23
C THR A 96 -5.13 -10.60 11.23
N PHE A 97 -4.29 -11.57 11.56
CA PHE A 97 -4.74 -12.95 11.72
C PHE A 97 -5.61 -13.12 12.94
N LYS A 98 -6.74 -13.79 12.76
CA LYS A 98 -7.66 -14.22 13.82
C LYS A 98 -7.86 -15.72 13.73
N GLU A 99 -7.64 -16.42 14.83
CA GLU A 99 -7.92 -17.85 14.89
C GLU A 99 -9.41 -18.12 14.68
N HIS A 100 -9.71 -19.02 13.73
CA HIS A 100 -11.08 -19.39 13.42
C HIS A 100 -11.12 -20.82 12.84
N PRO A 101 -12.04 -21.70 13.32
CA PRO A 101 -12.04 -23.11 12.96
C PRO A 101 -12.34 -23.39 11.48
N LYS A 102 -12.95 -22.45 10.76
CA LYS A 102 -13.36 -22.63 9.36
C LYS A 102 -12.66 -21.68 8.40
N VAL A 103 -11.90 -20.69 8.90
CA VAL A 103 -11.28 -19.68 8.04
C VAL A 103 -9.76 -19.73 8.20
N PRO A 104 -9.05 -20.37 7.29
CA PRO A 104 -7.61 -20.44 7.35
C PRO A 104 -6.93 -19.07 7.11
N ALA A 105 -5.69 -18.90 7.56
CA ALA A 105 -4.94 -17.66 7.46
C ALA A 105 -4.85 -17.12 6.02
N ILE A 106 -4.76 -18.01 5.03
CA ILE A 106 -4.66 -17.60 3.63
C ILE A 106 -5.91 -16.85 3.14
N GLU A 107 -7.10 -17.27 3.56
CA GLU A 107 -8.34 -16.58 3.17
C GLU A 107 -8.41 -15.17 3.75
N GLN A 108 -7.89 -14.96 4.95
CA GLN A 108 -7.80 -13.63 5.57
C GLN A 108 -6.85 -12.71 4.80
N LYS A 109 -5.70 -13.22 4.33
CA LYS A 109 -4.78 -12.49 3.44
C LYS A 109 -5.43 -12.14 2.10
N LEU A 110 -6.14 -13.09 1.49
CA LEU A 110 -6.87 -12.88 0.24
C LEU A 110 -7.96 -11.82 0.38
N SER A 111 -8.68 -11.79 1.52
CA SER A 111 -9.63 -10.73 1.85
C SER A 111 -8.96 -9.35 1.89
N THR A 112 -7.80 -9.24 2.55
CA THR A 112 -7.03 -7.99 2.59
C THR A 112 -6.49 -7.61 1.19
N ALA A 113 -6.08 -8.59 0.38
CA ALA A 113 -5.68 -8.34 -1.01
C ALA A 113 -6.85 -7.85 -1.89
N ALA A 114 -8.05 -8.40 -1.69
CA ALA A 114 -9.26 -7.93 -2.37
C ALA A 114 -9.62 -6.49 -1.95
N ALA A 115 -9.47 -6.16 -0.67
CA ALA A 115 -9.65 -4.78 -0.18
C ALA A 115 -8.63 -3.82 -0.82
N ALA A 116 -7.36 -4.23 -0.96
CA ALA A 116 -6.33 -3.45 -1.65
C ALA A 116 -6.68 -3.20 -3.12
N GLN A 117 -7.25 -4.19 -3.82
CA GLN A 117 -7.73 -4.01 -5.19
C GLN A 117 -8.88 -2.99 -5.26
N ASN A 118 -9.82 -3.04 -4.31
CA ASN A 118 -10.89 -2.04 -4.23
C ASN A 118 -10.33 -0.62 -3.99
N ILE A 119 -9.32 -0.46 -3.14
CA ILE A 119 -8.61 0.81 -2.96
C ILE A 119 -8.06 1.31 -4.30
N MET A 120 -7.33 0.48 -5.03
CA MET A 120 -6.72 0.89 -6.29
C MET A 120 -7.75 1.24 -7.37
N LEU A 121 -8.86 0.50 -7.45
CA LEU A 121 -9.95 0.80 -8.38
C LEU A 121 -10.69 2.09 -8.02
N SER A 122 -10.93 2.34 -6.73
CA SER A 122 -11.58 3.58 -6.27
C SER A 122 -10.71 4.80 -6.58
N LEU A 123 -9.41 4.70 -6.32
CA LEU A 123 -8.45 5.75 -6.66
C LEU A 123 -8.44 6.03 -8.18
N ASN A 124 -8.40 4.98 -9.00
CA ASN A 124 -8.41 5.13 -10.46
C ASN A 124 -9.71 5.80 -10.95
N ALA A 125 -10.86 5.44 -10.38
CA ALA A 125 -12.15 6.06 -10.72
C ALA A 125 -12.21 7.56 -10.35
N MET A 126 -11.41 8.00 -9.38
CA MET A 126 -11.27 9.39 -8.93
C MET A 126 -10.08 10.11 -9.59
N ASN A 127 -9.50 9.56 -10.66
CA ASN A 127 -8.34 10.09 -11.38
C ASN A 127 -7.05 10.16 -10.54
N TYR A 128 -6.88 9.26 -9.58
CA TYR A 128 -5.62 9.03 -8.90
C TYR A 128 -4.94 7.78 -9.46
N SER A 129 -3.61 7.82 -9.49
CA SER A 129 -2.79 6.65 -9.80
C SER A 129 -2.30 5.98 -8.53
N ALA A 130 -2.18 4.67 -8.59
CA ALA A 130 -1.66 3.89 -7.48
C ALA A 130 -0.76 2.75 -7.97
N VAL A 131 0.24 2.42 -7.15
CA VAL A 131 1.08 1.22 -7.35
C VAL A 131 1.25 0.46 -6.06
N TRP A 132 0.95 -0.82 -6.08
CA TRP A 132 1.18 -1.72 -4.96
C TRP A 132 2.60 -2.27 -5.02
N ARG A 133 3.38 -1.99 -3.98
CA ARG A 133 4.76 -2.45 -3.83
C ARG A 133 4.88 -3.41 -2.66
N THR A 134 5.70 -4.43 -2.86
CA THR A 134 6.01 -5.49 -1.89
C THR A 134 7.53 -5.68 -1.75
N GLY A 135 7.97 -6.86 -1.38
CA GLY A 135 9.39 -7.22 -1.28
C GLY A 135 9.94 -7.08 0.12
N LYS A 136 11.25 -6.93 0.24
CA LYS A 136 11.97 -6.99 1.52
C LYS A 136 11.48 -5.97 2.56
N LEU A 137 10.98 -4.82 2.15
CA LEU A 137 10.44 -3.81 3.04
C LEU A 137 9.03 -4.15 3.57
N ALA A 138 8.25 -4.97 2.85
CA ALA A 138 6.92 -5.37 3.29
C ALA A 138 6.94 -6.59 4.23
N PHE A 139 7.65 -7.64 3.82
CA PHE A 139 7.61 -8.93 4.53
C PHE A 139 8.69 -9.05 5.61
N ASN A 140 8.99 -7.96 6.32
CA ASN A 140 10.05 -7.94 7.31
C ASN A 140 9.50 -7.69 8.71
N PRO A 141 9.71 -8.60 9.68
CA PRO A 141 9.24 -8.45 11.05
C PRO A 141 9.85 -7.27 11.80
N PHE A 142 11.08 -6.86 11.45
CA PHE A 142 11.69 -5.65 12.02
C PHE A 142 10.84 -4.42 11.71
N ILE A 143 10.43 -4.25 10.44
CA ILE A 143 9.64 -3.10 10.01
C ILE A 143 8.25 -3.15 10.66
N ALA A 144 7.60 -4.32 10.65
CA ALA A 144 6.30 -4.50 11.30
C ALA A 144 6.34 -4.09 12.78
N LYS A 145 7.36 -4.54 13.51
CA LYS A 145 7.58 -4.18 14.92
C LYS A 145 7.77 -2.68 15.12
N HIS A 146 8.58 -2.02 14.27
CA HIS A 146 8.84 -0.58 14.40
C HIS A 146 7.64 0.30 13.96
N LEU A 147 6.71 -0.26 13.21
CA LEU A 147 5.39 0.34 12.95
C LEU A 147 4.39 0.10 14.08
N GLY A 148 4.76 -0.62 15.13
CA GLY A 148 3.89 -0.94 16.27
C GLY A 148 2.86 -2.03 15.99
N LEU A 149 3.10 -2.88 14.98
CA LEU A 149 2.20 -4.00 14.69
C LEU A 149 2.32 -5.09 15.75
N LEU A 150 1.19 -5.76 16.02
CA LEU A 150 1.09 -6.89 16.93
C LEU A 150 1.66 -8.17 16.29
N GLU A 151 1.92 -9.20 17.10
CA GLU A 151 2.48 -10.48 16.60
C GLU A 151 1.57 -11.20 15.59
N ASN A 152 0.25 -11.01 15.69
CA ASN A 152 -0.72 -11.56 14.75
C ASN A 152 -1.00 -10.64 13.55
N GLN A 153 -0.20 -9.59 13.36
CA GLN A 153 -0.32 -8.65 12.25
C GLN A 153 0.89 -8.74 11.33
N GLU A 154 0.64 -8.63 10.04
CA GLU A 154 1.66 -8.62 9.00
C GLU A 154 1.38 -7.57 7.95
N ILE A 155 2.44 -7.07 7.32
CA ILE A 155 2.33 -6.14 6.19
C ILE A 155 2.20 -6.95 4.91
N LEU A 156 1.14 -6.70 4.11
CA LEU A 156 0.98 -7.30 2.78
C LEU A 156 1.55 -6.42 1.66
N GLY A 157 1.93 -5.20 1.95
CA GLY A 157 2.52 -4.28 1.00
C GLY A 157 2.17 -2.83 1.28
N TYR A 158 2.59 -1.98 0.34
CA TYR A 158 2.44 -0.54 0.38
C TYR A 158 1.78 -0.08 -0.92
N ILE A 159 0.67 0.64 -0.84
CA ILE A 159 0.05 1.33 -1.98
C ILE A 159 0.54 2.77 -1.98
N TYR A 160 1.32 3.13 -2.99
CA TYR A 160 1.80 4.48 -3.25
C TYR A 160 0.77 5.19 -4.11
N ILE A 161 0.37 6.41 -3.74
CA ILE A 161 -0.77 7.11 -4.33
C ILE A 161 -0.36 8.52 -4.75
N CYS A 162 -0.82 8.94 -5.94
CA CYS A 162 -0.68 10.30 -6.45
C CYS A 162 -1.82 10.66 -7.40
N LEU A 163 -1.93 11.94 -7.78
CA LEU A 163 -2.80 12.34 -8.89
C LEU A 163 -2.31 11.74 -10.22
N LEU A 164 -3.25 11.30 -11.05
CA LEU A 164 -2.95 10.81 -12.40
C LEU A 164 -2.57 11.98 -13.30
N TYR A 165 -1.32 12.01 -13.78
CA TYR A 165 -0.92 12.91 -14.86
C TYR A 165 -1.09 12.20 -16.20
N THR A 166 -1.98 12.70 -17.04
CA THR A 166 -2.35 12.10 -18.33
C THR A 166 -1.33 12.31 -19.44
N SER A 167 -0.29 13.12 -19.22
CA SER A 167 0.67 13.47 -20.28
C SER A 167 1.83 12.49 -20.47
N ASP A 168 2.11 11.57 -19.54
CA ASP A 168 3.33 10.75 -19.57
C ASP A 168 3.07 9.24 -19.70
N ALA A 169 1.83 8.81 -19.93
CA ALA A 169 1.51 7.38 -20.07
C ALA A 169 1.69 6.83 -21.49
N ALA A 170 1.97 7.69 -22.50
CA ALA A 170 1.98 7.30 -23.90
C ALA A 170 3.39 7.07 -24.49
N ASP A 171 4.46 7.54 -23.88
CA ASP A 171 5.76 7.61 -24.55
C ASP A 171 6.84 6.60 -24.11
N GLU A 172 6.55 5.62 -23.27
CA GLU A 172 7.51 4.57 -22.93
C GLU A 172 6.93 3.15 -23.10
N VAL A 173 6.53 2.85 -24.32
CA VAL A 173 6.48 1.47 -24.84
C VAL A 173 7.61 1.33 -25.86
N VAL A 174 8.81 1.07 -25.38
CA VAL A 174 9.89 0.39 -26.13
C VAL A 174 10.58 -0.57 -25.18
#